data_c2be078d46d0bc2663d856fa918909f9
#
_entry.id   c2be078d46d0bc2663d856fa918909f9
#
_cell.length_a   1.000
_cell.length_b   1.000
_cell.length_c   1.000
_cell.angle_alpha   90.00
_cell.angle_beta   90.00
_cell.angle_gamma   90.00
#
_symmetry.space_group_name_H-M   'P 1'
#
loop_
_entity.id
_entity.type
_entity.pdbx_description
1 polymer ?
#
loop_
_entity_poly.entity_id
_entity_poly.type
_entity_poly.pdbx_seq_one_letter_code
_entity_poly.pdbx_strand_id
1 'polypeptide(L)'
;MKKHFAIAILLILVFAVSISTVLAETPITQSFDTIGGIVTFGRYEQDGNEENGPEEIEWVVLDVQDGKVLLLSKYGLEAKPYNTEYTDVTWETCTLRTWLNSDFLNKAFSAEEQSAILTTTVDNSSSQGYNDFISIDGNNTQDKIFLLSYAEANRYLSVKYWKEDDGNNTKSRVAPTDYAIETGADSTDIYQTEDGKPAGWWWLRMPGLSNFDAPYVHNSGSLYYEAVFRDYGTVRPAFWLDLNAADEKDGDTTVKIHGIVYYNTKKVIPVEPDESAVVNEELPINGSMTDKKTTAYAFINDEQSDDILVCLIDGEWYQFLATERVGQPRVP
;
A
#
# COMPACT_ATOMS: atom_id res chain seq x y z
N MET A 1 -83.69 19.55 21.56
CA MET A 1 -82.80 18.38 21.65
C MET A 1 -81.88 18.37 20.41
N LYS A 2 -80.67 18.82 20.55
CA LYS A 2 -79.62 18.83 19.45
C LYS A 2 -78.62 17.75 19.78
N LYS A 3 -78.56 16.71 18.97
CA LYS A 3 -77.54 15.64 19.07
C LYS A 3 -76.25 16.05 18.40
N HIS A 4 -75.15 16.16 19.14
CA HIS A 4 -73.82 16.34 18.62
C HIS A 4 -73.23 15.01 18.22
N PHE A 5 -72.95 14.87 16.93
CA PHE A 5 -72.13 13.76 16.41
C PHE A 5 -70.65 14.17 16.53
N ALA A 6 -69.89 13.43 17.30
CA ALA A 6 -68.44 13.54 17.33
C ALA A 6 -67.85 12.61 16.30
N ILE A 7 -67.15 13.19 15.31
CA ILE A 7 -66.38 12.42 14.31
C ILE A 7 -64.96 12.27 14.87
N ALA A 8 -64.59 11.04 15.20
CA ALA A 8 -63.22 10.69 15.53
C ALA A 8 -62.40 10.49 14.26
N ILE A 9 -61.47 11.38 14.00
CA ILE A 9 -60.49 11.21 12.91
C ILE A 9 -59.36 10.34 13.42
N LEU A 10 -59.24 9.12 12.88
CA LEU A 10 -58.16 8.18 13.13
C LEU A 10 -56.97 8.60 12.23
N LEU A 11 -55.93 9.20 12.80
CA LEU A 11 -54.68 9.50 12.09
C LEU A 11 -53.85 8.22 12.01
N ILE A 12 -53.79 7.59 10.84
CA ILE A 12 -52.86 6.49 10.57
C ILE A 12 -51.50 7.11 10.18
N LEU A 13 -50.54 7.06 11.10
CA LEU A 13 -49.17 7.37 10.83
C LEU A 13 -48.55 6.19 10.04
N VAL A 14 -48.37 6.35 8.75
CA VAL A 14 -47.59 5.43 7.93
C VAL A 14 -46.10 5.77 8.13
N PHE A 15 -45.41 4.97 8.93
CA PHE A 15 -43.96 4.99 8.96
C PHE A 15 -43.45 4.36 7.65
N ALA A 16 -42.96 5.19 6.73
CA ALA A 16 -42.19 4.73 5.59
C ALA A 16 -40.80 4.35 6.11
N VAL A 17 -40.55 3.08 6.35
CA VAL A 17 -39.20 2.55 6.55
C VAL A 17 -38.54 2.56 5.20
N SER A 18 -37.65 3.53 5.00
CA SER A 18 -36.73 3.53 3.86
C SER A 18 -35.73 2.40 4.09
N ILE A 19 -35.94 1.26 3.46
CA ILE A 19 -34.93 0.20 3.33
C ILE A 19 -33.91 0.75 2.33
N SER A 20 -32.84 1.35 2.84
CA SER A 20 -31.63 1.57 2.05
C SER A 20 -31.05 0.18 1.80
N THR A 21 -31.21 -0.34 0.61
CA THR A 21 -30.39 -1.44 0.12
C THR A 21 -28.98 -0.92 0.02
N VAL A 22 -28.18 -1.13 1.07
CA VAL A 22 -26.74 -1.09 0.96
C VAL A 22 -26.42 -2.23 0.00
N LEU A 23 -26.06 -1.90 -1.24
CA LEU A 23 -25.42 -2.86 -2.13
C LEU A 23 -24.12 -3.24 -1.39
N ALA A 24 -24.02 -4.48 -0.95
CA ALA A 24 -22.79 -5.03 -0.44
C ALA A 24 -21.75 -4.84 -1.56
N GLU A 25 -20.77 -3.96 -1.33
CA GLU A 25 -19.60 -3.92 -2.17
C GLU A 25 -18.94 -5.30 -2.03
N THR A 26 -18.83 -6.01 -3.14
CA THR A 26 -18.04 -7.23 -3.19
C THR A 26 -16.64 -6.87 -2.67
N PRO A 27 -16.10 -7.60 -1.66
CA PRO A 27 -14.74 -7.36 -1.22
C PRO A 27 -13.84 -7.51 -2.43
N ILE A 28 -13.20 -6.41 -2.84
CA ILE A 28 -12.18 -6.42 -3.89
C ILE A 28 -11.02 -7.18 -3.26
N THR A 29 -10.84 -8.44 -3.66
CA THR A 29 -9.63 -9.20 -3.33
C THR A 29 -8.46 -8.42 -3.92
N GLN A 30 -7.63 -7.84 -3.06
CA GLN A 30 -6.51 -7.02 -3.43
C GLN A 30 -5.46 -7.91 -4.11
N SER A 31 -5.26 -7.73 -5.41
CA SER A 31 -4.30 -8.52 -6.18
C SER A 31 -2.98 -7.76 -6.29
N PHE A 32 -1.92 -8.33 -5.72
CA PHE A 32 -0.55 -7.82 -5.82
C PHE A 32 0.15 -8.23 -7.12
N ASP A 33 -0.48 -9.00 -7.99
CA ASP A 33 0.11 -9.54 -9.22
C ASP A 33 -0.22 -8.74 -10.49
N THR A 34 -1.06 -7.71 -10.37
CA THR A 34 -1.49 -6.91 -11.53
C THR A 34 -0.71 -5.61 -11.63
N ILE A 35 0.22 -5.52 -12.60
CA ILE A 35 0.98 -4.29 -12.86
C ILE A 35 0.04 -3.12 -13.18
N GLY A 36 0.23 -1.99 -12.49
CA GLY A 36 -0.63 -0.82 -12.55
C GLY A 36 -1.83 -0.89 -11.60
N GLY A 37 -2.07 -2.04 -10.95
CA GLY A 37 -3.08 -2.19 -9.90
C GLY A 37 -2.75 -1.34 -8.67
N ILE A 38 -3.80 -0.99 -7.92
CA ILE A 38 -3.67 -0.30 -6.63
C ILE A 38 -3.93 -1.31 -5.52
N VAL A 39 -3.03 -1.33 -4.55
CA VAL A 39 -3.11 -2.18 -3.37
C VAL A 39 -2.90 -1.34 -2.12
N THR A 40 -3.40 -1.78 -0.97
CA THR A 40 -3.16 -1.14 0.33
C THR A 40 -2.19 -1.98 1.16
N PHE A 41 -1.25 -1.32 1.86
CA PHE A 41 -0.31 -1.97 2.75
C PHE A 41 0.30 -0.95 3.69
N GLY A 42 0.29 -1.22 5.01
CA GLY A 42 0.73 -0.27 6.02
C GLY A 42 -0.22 0.92 6.20
N ARG A 43 0.09 1.76 7.17
CA ARG A 43 -0.70 2.94 7.51
C ARG A 43 0.19 4.14 7.77
N TYR A 44 -0.22 5.31 7.33
CA TYR A 44 0.48 6.56 7.57
C TYR A 44 -0.51 7.71 7.63
N GLU A 45 -0.17 8.77 8.36
CA GLU A 45 -0.99 9.97 8.39
C GLU A 45 -1.08 10.60 7.00
N GLN A 46 -2.27 10.88 6.50
CA GLN A 46 -2.50 11.42 5.17
C GLN A 46 -3.50 12.58 5.12
N ASP A 47 -4.49 12.61 6.02
CA ASP A 47 -5.53 13.67 6.00
C ASP A 47 -5.21 14.86 6.91
N GLY A 48 -4.11 14.83 7.67
CA GLY A 48 -3.70 15.87 8.60
C GLY A 48 -4.49 15.89 9.90
N ASN A 49 -5.27 14.83 10.18
CA ASN A 49 -6.08 14.73 11.38
C ASN A 49 -5.59 13.60 12.29
N GLU A 50 -4.59 13.84 13.11
CA GLU A 50 -4.03 12.84 14.02
C GLU A 50 -5.05 12.23 15.02
N GLU A 51 -6.26 12.84 15.18
CA GLU A 51 -7.28 12.36 16.12
C GLU A 51 -8.00 11.09 15.62
N ASN A 52 -8.07 10.87 14.30
CA ASN A 52 -8.70 9.67 13.69
C ASN A 52 -7.67 8.54 13.45
N GLY A 53 -6.37 8.83 13.62
CA GLY A 53 -5.26 7.92 13.40
C GLY A 53 -4.87 7.75 11.93
N PRO A 54 -3.75 7.05 11.65
CA PRO A 54 -3.18 6.96 10.31
C PRO A 54 -4.05 6.15 9.34
N GLU A 55 -4.15 6.60 8.09
CA GLU A 55 -4.88 5.97 6.99
C GLU A 55 -4.07 4.87 6.32
N GLU A 56 -4.78 3.94 5.67
CA GLU A 56 -4.15 2.94 4.80
C GLU A 56 -3.39 3.59 3.64
N ILE A 57 -2.16 3.14 3.41
CA ILE A 57 -1.37 3.64 2.30
C ILE A 57 -1.73 2.88 1.03
N GLU A 58 -2.13 3.60 -0.02
CA GLU A 58 -2.32 3.05 -1.36
C GLU A 58 -0.99 2.99 -2.12
N TRP A 59 -0.74 1.85 -2.76
CA TRP A 59 0.47 1.59 -3.55
C TRP A 59 0.12 1.20 -4.97
N VAL A 60 0.91 1.67 -5.92
CA VAL A 60 0.86 1.24 -7.32
C VAL A 60 1.81 0.06 -7.49
N VAL A 61 1.33 -1.03 -8.06
CA VAL A 61 2.15 -2.18 -8.46
C VAL A 61 2.96 -1.81 -9.70
N LEU A 62 4.29 -1.74 -9.57
CA LEU A 62 5.18 -1.39 -10.69
C LEU A 62 5.76 -2.60 -11.41
N ASP A 63 6.08 -3.66 -10.66
CA ASP A 63 6.71 -4.86 -11.21
C ASP A 63 6.34 -6.08 -10.35
N VAL A 64 6.25 -7.25 -10.97
CA VAL A 64 6.01 -8.54 -10.30
C VAL A 64 6.99 -9.54 -10.85
N GLN A 65 7.83 -10.13 -10.03
CA GLN A 65 8.82 -11.11 -10.45
C GLN A 65 9.25 -12.03 -9.30
N ASP A 66 9.39 -13.30 -9.58
CA ASP A 66 9.97 -14.29 -8.67
C ASP A 66 9.35 -14.30 -7.25
N GLY A 67 8.02 -14.19 -7.17
CA GLY A 67 7.30 -14.19 -5.88
C GLY A 67 7.44 -12.90 -5.07
N LYS A 68 7.86 -11.80 -5.68
CA LYS A 68 7.92 -10.47 -5.06
C LYS A 68 7.29 -9.41 -5.95
N VAL A 69 6.81 -8.33 -5.35
CA VAL A 69 6.19 -7.20 -6.01
C VAL A 69 6.91 -5.90 -5.66
N LEU A 70 7.17 -5.06 -6.67
CA LEU A 70 7.64 -3.69 -6.45
C LEU A 70 6.45 -2.76 -6.31
N LEU A 71 6.36 -2.10 -5.17
CA LEU A 71 5.32 -1.15 -4.83
C LEU A 71 5.89 0.26 -4.77
N LEU A 72 5.12 1.23 -5.28
CA LEU A 72 5.41 2.67 -5.19
C LEU A 72 4.20 3.36 -4.59
N SER A 73 4.37 4.23 -3.61
CA SER A 73 3.23 4.95 -3.05
C SER A 73 2.47 5.71 -4.13
N LYS A 74 1.14 5.66 -4.08
CA LYS A 74 0.26 6.34 -5.02
C LYS A 74 0.36 7.86 -4.88
N TYR A 75 0.50 8.33 -3.64
CA TYR A 75 0.59 9.74 -3.26
C TYR A 75 1.98 10.11 -2.73
N GLY A 76 2.29 11.42 -2.74
CA GLY A 76 3.40 11.97 -1.97
C GLY A 76 3.00 12.09 -0.51
N LEU A 77 3.63 11.32 0.38
CA LEU A 77 3.13 11.09 1.73
C LEU A 77 3.52 12.17 2.74
N GLU A 78 4.68 12.77 2.59
CA GLU A 78 5.19 13.83 3.49
C GLU A 78 6.18 14.73 2.72
N ALA A 79 6.28 16.01 3.09
CA ALA A 79 7.30 16.90 2.57
C ALA A 79 8.57 16.78 3.41
N LYS A 80 9.70 16.52 2.74
CA LYS A 80 11.01 16.42 3.39
C LYS A 80 12.14 16.83 2.45
N PRO A 81 13.22 17.43 2.99
CA PRO A 81 14.43 17.62 2.21
C PRO A 81 15.09 16.26 1.90
N TYR A 82 15.78 16.17 0.78
CA TYR A 82 16.64 15.03 0.47
C TYR A 82 17.77 14.90 1.51
N ASN A 83 18.32 16.04 1.91
CA ASN A 83 19.25 16.15 3.02
C ASN A 83 19.01 17.44 3.82
N THR A 84 19.04 17.36 5.15
CA THR A 84 18.74 18.53 6.00
C THR A 84 19.78 19.63 5.89
N GLU A 85 21.01 19.30 5.51
CA GLU A 85 22.11 20.25 5.38
C GLU A 85 22.45 20.46 3.90
N TYR A 86 22.82 21.68 3.52
CA TYR A 86 23.36 21.99 2.20
C TYR A 86 24.82 21.56 2.14
N THR A 87 25.06 20.28 1.87
CA THR A 87 26.38 19.67 1.80
C THR A 87 26.39 18.55 0.77
N ASP A 88 27.57 18.11 0.40
CA ASP A 88 27.75 16.97 -0.50
C ASP A 88 27.21 15.69 0.14
N VAL A 89 26.25 15.06 -0.53
CA VAL A 89 25.65 13.80 -0.09
C VAL A 89 25.41 12.86 -1.27
N THR A 90 25.34 11.57 -0.96
CA THR A 90 24.84 10.52 -1.86
C THR A 90 23.59 9.91 -1.26
N TRP A 91 22.94 9.00 -1.98
CA TRP A 91 21.83 8.23 -1.39
C TRP A 91 22.27 7.52 -0.11
N GLU A 92 23.48 6.96 -0.09
CA GLU A 92 24.03 6.26 1.09
C GLU A 92 24.05 7.14 2.35
N THR A 93 24.35 8.42 2.19
CA THR A 93 24.65 9.34 3.31
C THR A 93 23.55 10.35 3.61
N CYS A 94 22.52 10.49 2.75
CA CYS A 94 21.47 11.47 2.93
C CYS A 94 20.55 11.16 4.11
N THR A 95 20.01 12.22 4.71
CA THR A 95 19.11 12.11 5.86
C THR A 95 17.75 11.49 5.47
N LEU A 96 17.30 11.67 4.24
CA LEU A 96 16.04 11.11 3.76
C LEU A 96 16.06 9.58 3.74
N ARG A 97 17.15 8.95 3.27
CA ARG A 97 17.29 7.50 3.31
C ARG A 97 17.27 6.97 4.75
N THR A 98 17.98 7.66 5.65
CA THR A 98 17.99 7.29 7.08
C THR A 98 16.58 7.33 7.66
N TRP A 99 15.84 8.40 7.40
CA TRP A 99 14.46 8.54 7.86
C TRP A 99 13.54 7.47 7.27
N LEU A 100 13.64 7.16 5.96
CA LEU A 100 12.84 6.11 5.31
C LEU A 100 13.03 4.74 5.94
N ASN A 101 14.28 4.38 6.29
CA ASN A 101 14.62 3.08 6.84
C ASN A 101 14.60 3.02 8.39
N SER A 102 14.18 4.09 9.05
CA SER A 102 13.99 4.16 10.50
C SER A 102 12.60 4.67 10.86
N ASP A 103 12.38 5.97 10.88
CA ASP A 103 11.16 6.60 11.39
C ASP A 103 9.94 6.23 10.55
N PHE A 104 10.04 6.36 9.21
CA PHE A 104 8.94 6.01 8.31
C PHE A 104 8.62 4.52 8.39
N LEU A 105 9.63 3.65 8.26
CA LEU A 105 9.45 2.19 8.32
C LEU A 105 8.72 1.76 9.61
N ASN A 106 9.12 2.33 10.76
CA ASN A 106 8.54 1.97 12.05
C ASN A 106 7.16 2.59 12.30
N LYS A 107 6.86 3.74 11.69
CA LYS A 107 5.53 4.38 11.80
C LYS A 107 4.52 3.74 10.87
N ALA A 108 4.95 3.43 9.65
CA ALA A 108 4.05 3.02 8.58
C ALA A 108 3.70 1.52 8.60
N PHE A 109 4.54 0.69 9.22
CA PHE A 109 4.40 -0.77 9.11
C PHE A 109 4.53 -1.46 10.48
N SER A 110 3.65 -2.41 10.75
CA SER A 110 3.76 -3.33 11.88
C SER A 110 5.01 -4.21 11.76
N ALA A 111 5.38 -4.90 12.82
CA ALA A 111 6.52 -5.82 12.80
C ALA A 111 6.36 -6.95 11.77
N GLU A 112 5.14 -7.46 11.63
CA GLU A 112 4.77 -8.48 10.65
C GLU A 112 4.91 -7.95 9.23
N GLU A 113 4.34 -6.78 8.94
CA GLU A 113 4.47 -6.13 7.63
C GLU A 113 5.92 -5.83 7.30
N GLN A 114 6.71 -5.34 8.26
CA GLN A 114 8.14 -5.13 8.07
C GLN A 114 8.91 -6.42 7.76
N SER A 115 8.45 -7.58 8.25
CA SER A 115 9.08 -8.87 7.94
C SER A 115 8.88 -9.29 6.48
N ALA A 116 7.77 -8.88 5.86
CA ALA A 116 7.46 -9.14 4.46
C ALA A 116 8.15 -8.14 3.51
N ILE A 117 8.58 -6.97 4.00
CA ILE A 117 9.36 -6.01 3.21
C ILE A 117 10.80 -6.51 3.07
N LEU A 118 11.19 -6.79 1.83
CA LEU A 118 12.52 -7.30 1.51
C LEU A 118 13.61 -6.26 1.71
N THR A 119 14.71 -6.65 2.34
CA THR A 119 15.95 -5.87 2.28
C THR A 119 16.56 -6.05 0.89
N THR A 120 16.63 -4.97 0.13
CA THR A 120 17.02 -4.97 -1.27
C THR A 120 18.37 -4.30 -1.47
N THR A 121 19.22 -4.87 -2.31
CA THR A 121 20.41 -4.16 -2.80
C THR A 121 19.96 -3.12 -3.81
N VAL A 122 20.11 -1.85 -3.45
CA VAL A 122 19.73 -0.71 -4.28
C VAL A 122 20.95 -0.24 -5.06
N ASP A 123 20.86 -0.29 -6.40
CA ASP A 123 21.91 0.15 -7.29
C ASP A 123 21.97 1.69 -7.35
N ASN A 124 23.09 2.27 -6.95
CA ASN A 124 23.33 3.70 -6.94
C ASN A 124 24.48 4.08 -7.90
N SER A 125 24.77 3.22 -8.87
CA SER A 125 25.77 3.54 -9.91
C SER A 125 25.29 4.67 -10.85
N SER A 126 26.21 5.30 -11.56
CA SER A 126 25.90 6.35 -12.56
C SER A 126 24.94 5.90 -13.65
N SER A 127 24.84 4.59 -13.93
CA SER A 127 23.87 4.03 -14.88
C SER A 127 22.41 4.23 -14.49
N GLN A 128 22.15 4.56 -13.24
CA GLN A 128 20.82 4.85 -12.71
C GLN A 128 20.37 6.30 -12.95
N GLY A 129 21.28 7.16 -13.40
CA GLY A 129 21.02 8.56 -13.74
C GLY A 129 20.67 8.78 -15.22
N TYR A 130 20.48 10.06 -15.59
CA TYR A 130 20.26 10.46 -16.99
C TYR A 130 21.59 10.53 -17.75
N ASN A 131 21.63 9.97 -18.97
CA ASN A 131 22.85 9.64 -19.75
C ASN A 131 23.87 10.76 -19.99
N ASP A 132 23.48 12.02 -20.06
CA ASP A 132 24.36 13.13 -20.42
C ASP A 132 24.81 13.96 -19.22
N PHE A 133 24.29 13.69 -18.06
CA PHE A 133 24.68 14.35 -16.83
C PHE A 133 25.43 13.33 -15.99
N ILE A 134 26.68 13.66 -15.69
CA ILE A 134 27.53 12.86 -14.82
C ILE A 134 26.83 12.72 -13.48
N SER A 135 25.99 11.71 -13.36
CA SER A 135 25.57 11.28 -12.04
C SER A 135 26.80 10.74 -11.34
N ILE A 136 27.01 11.19 -10.13
CA ILE A 136 28.14 10.75 -9.33
C ILE A 136 27.84 9.32 -8.88
N ASP A 137 28.79 8.41 -9.14
CA ASP A 137 28.67 7.05 -8.64
C ASP A 137 28.53 7.05 -7.12
N GLY A 138 27.49 6.38 -6.62
CA GLY A 138 27.29 6.09 -5.22
C GLY A 138 27.51 4.62 -4.92
N ASN A 139 27.85 4.29 -3.68
CA ASN A 139 27.89 2.90 -3.24
C ASN A 139 26.46 2.31 -3.22
N ASN A 140 26.35 1.06 -3.61
CA ASN A 140 25.10 0.33 -3.45
C ASN A 140 24.72 0.24 -1.96
N THR A 141 23.44 0.34 -1.67
CA THR A 141 22.91 0.30 -0.30
C THR A 141 22.01 -0.92 -0.09
N GLN A 142 21.83 -1.27 1.17
CA GLN A 142 20.85 -2.27 1.58
C GLN A 142 19.68 -1.53 2.23
N ASP A 143 18.53 -1.51 1.57
CA ASP A 143 17.38 -0.75 2.02
C ASP A 143 16.11 -1.60 2.01
N LYS A 144 15.25 -1.41 3.00
CA LYS A 144 13.88 -1.89 2.97
C LYS A 144 13.00 -0.92 2.18
N ILE A 145 13.13 0.38 2.48
CA ILE A 145 12.38 1.44 1.81
C ILE A 145 13.36 2.33 1.05
N PHE A 146 13.05 2.62 -0.21
CA PHE A 146 13.89 3.45 -1.07
C PHE A 146 13.05 4.37 -1.96
N LEU A 147 13.70 5.30 -2.65
CA LEU A 147 13.09 6.07 -3.74
C LEU A 147 13.50 5.45 -5.08
N LEU A 148 12.70 5.64 -6.11
CA LEU A 148 13.10 5.24 -7.46
C LEU A 148 14.32 6.05 -7.93
N SER A 149 15.21 5.43 -8.71
CA SER A 149 16.21 6.14 -9.51
C SER A 149 15.53 6.79 -10.73
N TYR A 150 16.27 7.62 -11.48
CA TYR A 150 15.78 8.08 -12.77
C TYR A 150 15.56 6.91 -13.74
N ALA A 151 16.48 5.97 -13.84
CA ALA A 151 16.33 4.82 -14.73
C ALA A 151 15.07 4.00 -14.43
N GLU A 152 14.75 3.78 -13.16
CA GLU A 152 13.52 3.10 -12.72
C GLU A 152 12.28 3.97 -12.99
N ALA A 153 12.32 5.26 -12.68
CA ALA A 153 11.21 6.17 -12.95
C ALA A 153 10.94 6.31 -14.47
N ASN A 154 11.98 6.29 -15.30
CA ASN A 154 11.84 6.24 -16.75
C ASN A 154 11.22 4.91 -17.19
N ARG A 155 11.73 3.77 -16.68
CA ARG A 155 11.24 2.43 -17.02
C ARG A 155 9.75 2.23 -16.69
N TYR A 156 9.34 2.58 -15.47
CA TYR A 156 8.00 2.27 -14.97
C TYR A 156 6.97 3.37 -15.22
N LEU A 157 7.41 4.64 -15.21
CA LEU A 157 6.53 5.81 -15.29
C LEU A 157 6.79 6.69 -16.52
N SER A 158 7.74 6.29 -17.38
CA SER A 158 8.13 7.03 -18.59
C SER A 158 8.60 8.46 -18.31
N VAL A 159 9.21 8.70 -17.15
CA VAL A 159 9.81 10.00 -16.80
C VAL A 159 10.90 10.34 -17.79
N LYS A 160 10.84 11.53 -18.38
CA LYS A 160 11.83 12.04 -19.32
C LYS A 160 12.47 13.32 -18.79
N TYR A 161 13.67 13.61 -19.27
CA TYR A 161 14.30 14.89 -19.00
C TYR A 161 13.46 16.02 -19.59
N TRP A 162 13.32 17.14 -18.89
CA TRP A 162 12.39 18.21 -19.25
C TRP A 162 12.53 18.77 -20.68
N LYS A 163 13.75 18.70 -21.28
CA LYS A 163 13.96 19.10 -22.68
C LYS A 163 13.43 18.11 -23.71
N GLU A 164 13.15 16.88 -23.31
CA GLU A 164 12.70 15.77 -24.14
C GLU A 164 11.23 15.43 -23.88
N ASP A 165 10.66 16.00 -22.83
CA ASP A 165 9.29 15.78 -22.41
C ASP A 165 8.36 16.76 -23.13
N ASP A 166 7.27 16.24 -23.68
CA ASP A 166 6.19 17.02 -24.30
C ASP A 166 5.14 17.55 -23.30
N GLY A 167 5.33 17.28 -22.02
CA GLY A 167 4.46 17.70 -20.93
C GLY A 167 3.12 16.96 -20.85
N ASN A 168 2.98 15.84 -21.56
CA ASN A 168 1.73 15.06 -21.60
C ASN A 168 1.75 13.82 -20.67
N ASN A 169 2.86 13.53 -20.01
CA ASN A 169 3.00 12.35 -19.17
C ASN A 169 2.36 12.57 -17.78
N THR A 170 1.07 12.21 -17.65
CA THR A 170 0.35 12.26 -16.38
C THR A 170 0.74 11.12 -15.43
N LYS A 171 1.20 9.99 -15.96
CA LYS A 171 1.54 8.78 -15.19
C LYS A 171 2.66 9.01 -14.17
N SER A 172 3.59 9.91 -14.45
CA SER A 172 4.69 10.25 -13.54
C SER A 172 4.34 11.31 -12.49
N ARG A 173 3.20 12.01 -12.65
CA ARG A 173 2.74 13.01 -11.71
C ARG A 173 2.21 12.37 -10.43
N VAL A 174 2.35 13.07 -9.32
CA VAL A 174 1.88 12.64 -8.02
C VAL A 174 1.10 13.77 -7.35
N ALA A 175 -0.01 13.45 -6.69
CA ALA A 175 -0.66 14.38 -5.77
C ALA A 175 -0.05 14.21 -4.38
N PRO A 176 0.32 15.29 -3.67
CA PRO A 176 0.62 15.21 -2.26
C PRO A 176 -0.66 14.90 -1.46
N THR A 177 -0.50 14.24 -0.33
CA THR A 177 -1.55 14.09 0.68
C THR A 177 -1.80 15.43 1.39
N ASP A 178 -2.91 15.58 2.11
CA ASP A 178 -3.18 16.80 2.90
C ASP A 178 -2.11 16.97 3.98
N TYR A 179 -1.68 15.88 4.62
CA TYR A 179 -0.56 15.90 5.56
C TYR A 179 0.76 16.34 4.90
N ALA A 180 1.04 15.89 3.68
CA ALA A 180 2.22 16.37 2.95
C ALA A 180 2.15 17.88 2.68
N ILE A 181 0.97 18.43 2.37
CA ILE A 181 0.77 19.87 2.21
C ILE A 181 1.00 20.60 3.55
N GLU A 182 0.48 20.09 4.65
CA GLU A 182 0.69 20.67 5.98
C GLU A 182 2.16 20.65 6.40
N THR A 183 2.92 19.63 6.00
CA THR A 183 4.36 19.54 6.26
C THR A 183 5.21 20.35 5.29
N GLY A 184 4.59 21.01 4.29
CA GLY A 184 5.24 21.99 3.44
C GLY A 184 5.32 21.63 1.95
N ALA A 185 4.68 20.54 1.50
CA ALA A 185 4.70 20.16 0.09
C ALA A 185 4.09 21.21 -0.83
N ASP A 186 4.76 21.46 -1.95
CA ASP A 186 4.25 22.33 -3.01
C ASP A 186 3.38 21.52 -3.99
N SER A 187 2.29 22.12 -4.44
CA SER A 187 1.40 21.57 -5.46
C SER A 187 0.84 22.65 -6.37
N THR A 188 0.37 22.27 -7.56
CA THR A 188 -0.17 23.23 -8.52
C THR A 188 -1.34 22.64 -9.31
N ASP A 189 -2.37 23.44 -9.54
CA ASP A 189 -3.50 23.12 -10.42
C ASP A 189 -3.15 23.19 -11.91
N ILE A 190 -1.99 23.74 -12.28
CA ILE A 190 -1.53 23.84 -13.68
C ILE A 190 -1.33 22.45 -14.26
N TYR A 191 -0.82 21.53 -13.44
CA TYR A 191 -0.63 20.13 -13.80
C TYR A 191 -1.46 19.24 -12.88
N GLN A 192 -2.13 18.26 -13.48
CA GLN A 192 -2.98 17.34 -12.77
C GLN A 192 -2.50 15.91 -12.96
N THR A 193 -2.72 15.07 -11.95
CA THR A 193 -2.54 13.63 -12.00
C THR A 193 -3.59 12.96 -12.88
N GLU A 194 -3.49 11.65 -13.10
CA GLU A 194 -4.47 10.89 -13.89
C GLU A 194 -5.89 10.95 -13.31
N ASP A 195 -6.00 11.05 -11.98
CA ASP A 195 -7.27 11.19 -11.25
C ASP A 195 -7.71 12.66 -11.04
N GLY A 196 -7.04 13.61 -11.72
CA GLY A 196 -7.44 15.02 -11.77
C GLY A 196 -7.08 15.83 -10.53
N LYS A 197 -6.22 15.33 -9.65
CA LYS A 197 -5.74 16.08 -8.47
C LYS A 197 -4.59 17.02 -8.82
N PRO A 198 -4.39 18.14 -8.10
CA PRO A 198 -3.22 18.99 -8.22
C PRO A 198 -1.93 18.19 -8.07
N ALA A 199 -0.97 18.40 -8.99
CA ALA A 199 0.30 17.69 -8.95
C ALA A 199 1.34 18.44 -8.11
N GLY A 200 2.03 17.69 -7.25
CA GLY A 200 3.25 18.09 -6.56
C GLY A 200 4.49 17.53 -7.27
N TRP A 201 5.64 17.72 -6.67
CA TRP A 201 6.89 17.16 -7.15
C TRP A 201 7.51 16.24 -6.08
N TRP A 202 8.32 15.25 -6.52
CA TRP A 202 8.82 14.21 -5.64
C TRP A 202 10.26 13.81 -5.95
N TRP A 203 11.01 13.51 -4.89
CA TRP A 203 12.41 13.16 -4.98
C TRP A 203 12.66 11.80 -5.66
N LEU A 204 13.77 11.73 -6.41
CA LEU A 204 14.42 10.49 -6.84
C LEU A 204 15.71 10.28 -6.02
N ARG A 205 16.22 9.03 -5.96
CA ARG A 205 17.32 8.70 -5.03
C ARG A 205 18.72 9.06 -5.51
N MET A 206 18.92 9.29 -6.80
CA MET A 206 20.27 9.53 -7.32
C MET A 206 20.80 10.91 -6.94
N PRO A 207 22.13 11.05 -6.76
CA PRO A 207 22.73 12.38 -6.78
C PRO A 207 22.49 13.07 -8.13
N GLY A 208 22.33 14.39 -8.11
CA GLY A 208 22.10 15.19 -9.31
C GLY A 208 23.38 15.48 -10.09
N LEU A 209 23.41 16.67 -10.71
CA LEU A 209 24.57 17.21 -11.42
C LEU A 209 25.77 17.49 -10.50
N SER A 210 25.50 17.62 -9.21
CA SER A 210 26.47 17.82 -8.14
C SER A 210 26.00 17.08 -6.88
N ASN A 211 26.90 16.85 -5.93
CA ASN A 211 26.55 16.16 -4.68
C ASN A 211 25.60 16.96 -3.77
N PHE A 212 25.35 18.24 -4.03
CA PHE A 212 24.42 19.09 -3.29
C PHE A 212 23.08 19.32 -4.02
N ASP A 213 22.86 18.62 -5.16
CA ASP A 213 21.59 18.59 -5.89
C ASP A 213 21.11 17.16 -5.98
N ALA A 214 19.79 16.95 -5.90
CA ALA A 214 19.15 15.67 -6.14
C ALA A 214 18.14 15.77 -7.30
N PRO A 215 17.97 14.71 -8.10
CA PRO A 215 16.95 14.68 -9.11
C PRO A 215 15.57 14.53 -8.48
N TYR A 216 14.60 15.11 -9.13
CA TYR A 216 13.20 15.00 -8.76
C TYR A 216 12.31 14.96 -9.99
N VAL A 217 11.13 14.43 -9.85
CA VAL A 217 10.07 14.53 -10.84
C VAL A 217 9.25 15.78 -10.51
N HIS A 218 9.31 16.75 -11.42
CA HIS A 218 8.56 18.00 -11.31
C HIS A 218 7.04 17.76 -11.43
N ASN A 219 6.22 18.70 -10.99
CA ASN A 219 4.76 18.62 -11.11
C ASN A 219 4.25 18.48 -12.56
N SER A 220 5.07 18.84 -13.57
CA SER A 220 4.80 18.53 -14.99
C SER A 220 4.96 17.05 -15.35
N GLY A 221 5.61 16.24 -14.49
CA GLY A 221 5.97 14.86 -14.75
C GLY A 221 7.37 14.64 -15.28
N SER A 222 8.14 15.71 -15.51
CA SER A 222 9.49 15.67 -16.11
C SER A 222 10.59 15.62 -15.06
N LEU A 223 11.76 15.09 -15.43
CA LEU A 223 12.97 15.11 -14.61
C LEU A 223 13.58 16.50 -14.53
N TYR A 224 13.86 16.93 -13.33
CA TYR A 224 14.63 18.13 -12.97
C TYR A 224 15.62 17.84 -11.84
N TYR A 225 16.38 18.86 -11.42
CA TYR A 225 17.34 18.82 -10.31
C TYR A 225 17.11 19.99 -9.37
N GLU A 226 17.21 19.76 -8.08
CA GLU A 226 17.03 20.78 -7.04
C GLU A 226 18.04 20.55 -5.90
N ALA A 227 18.36 21.61 -5.17
CA ALA A 227 19.25 21.56 -4.03
C ALA A 227 18.71 20.64 -2.92
N VAL A 228 19.57 19.79 -2.39
CA VAL A 228 19.22 18.70 -1.47
C VAL A 228 18.48 19.15 -0.18
N PHE A 229 18.65 20.40 0.23
CA PHE A 229 18.07 20.95 1.46
C PHE A 229 16.64 21.52 1.27
N ARG A 230 16.10 21.50 0.06
CA ARG A 230 14.74 21.96 -0.19
C ARG A 230 13.73 21.03 0.48
N ASP A 231 12.83 21.60 1.27
CA ASP A 231 11.91 20.92 2.17
C ASP A 231 10.46 20.83 1.67
N TYR A 232 10.19 21.34 0.48
CA TYR A 232 8.85 21.36 -0.13
C TYR A 232 8.61 20.25 -1.16
N GLY A 233 9.57 19.34 -1.33
CA GLY A 233 9.43 18.14 -2.16
C GLY A 233 8.80 16.98 -1.42
N THR A 234 7.88 16.26 -2.08
CA THR A 234 7.26 15.11 -1.45
C THR A 234 8.12 13.87 -1.50
N VAL A 235 7.93 13.01 -0.51
CA VAL A 235 8.49 11.67 -0.47
C VAL A 235 7.49 10.70 -1.06
N ARG A 236 7.93 9.94 -2.07
CA ARG A 236 7.18 8.89 -2.73
C ARG A 236 7.93 7.57 -2.57
N PRO A 237 7.76 6.85 -1.44
CA PRO A 237 8.54 5.66 -1.12
C PRO A 237 8.19 4.48 -2.03
N ALA A 238 9.18 3.60 -2.20
CA ALA A 238 9.05 2.32 -2.87
C ALA A 238 9.70 1.20 -2.07
N PHE A 239 9.25 -0.03 -2.25
CA PHE A 239 9.85 -1.23 -1.65
C PHE A 239 9.47 -2.50 -2.43
N TRP A 240 10.25 -3.55 -2.22
CA TRP A 240 9.90 -4.90 -2.65
C TRP A 240 9.22 -5.64 -1.51
N LEU A 241 8.00 -6.15 -1.77
CA LEU A 241 7.26 -7.01 -0.87
C LEU A 241 7.44 -8.46 -1.30
N ASP A 242 7.73 -9.35 -0.36
CA ASP A 242 7.77 -10.78 -0.58
C ASP A 242 6.35 -11.36 -0.56
N LEU A 243 5.86 -11.77 -1.71
CA LEU A 243 4.54 -12.40 -1.81
C LEU A 243 4.52 -13.81 -1.19
N ASN A 244 5.68 -14.46 -1.11
CA ASN A 244 5.78 -15.78 -0.49
C ASN A 244 5.82 -15.69 1.05
N ALA A 245 6.22 -14.55 1.61
CA ALA A 245 6.13 -14.33 3.06
C ALA A 245 4.67 -14.35 3.56
N ALA A 246 3.72 -14.02 2.67
CA ALA A 246 2.29 -14.19 2.93
C ALA A 246 1.86 -15.67 2.89
N ASP A 247 2.58 -16.48 2.10
CA ASP A 247 2.32 -17.91 1.90
C ASP A 247 3.28 -18.82 2.70
N GLU A 248 4.25 -18.25 3.46
CA GLU A 248 5.00 -19.10 4.37
C GLU A 248 4.03 -19.74 5.35
N LYS A 249 3.74 -21.00 5.07
CA LYS A 249 3.07 -21.89 6.01
C LYS A 249 3.84 -21.77 7.32
N ASP A 250 3.18 -21.28 8.36
CA ASP A 250 3.69 -21.48 9.71
C ASP A 250 3.65 -23.02 9.88
N GLY A 251 4.68 -23.64 9.39
CA GLY A 251 4.90 -25.00 8.93
C GLY A 251 4.11 -26.11 9.57
N ASP A 252 3.35 -25.85 10.63
CA ASP A 252 2.82 -26.88 11.48
C ASP A 252 1.40 -26.62 12.00
N THR A 253 0.87 -25.38 11.90
CA THR A 253 -0.47 -25.08 12.45
C THR A 253 -1.54 -25.39 11.42
N THR A 254 -2.44 -26.29 11.78
CA THR A 254 -3.55 -26.71 10.91
C THR A 254 -4.88 -26.68 11.62
N VAL A 255 -5.94 -26.41 10.86
CA VAL A 255 -7.34 -26.56 11.26
C VAL A 255 -8.01 -27.56 10.33
N LYS A 256 -8.80 -28.48 10.87
CA LYS A 256 -9.56 -29.44 10.07
C LYS A 256 -11.04 -29.12 10.16
N ILE A 257 -11.68 -28.91 9.00
CA ILE A 257 -13.11 -28.67 8.88
C ILE A 257 -13.66 -29.40 7.65
N HIS A 258 -14.84 -30.02 7.77
CA HIS A 258 -15.50 -30.79 6.70
C HIS A 258 -14.62 -31.83 6.00
N GLY A 259 -13.60 -32.37 6.71
CA GLY A 259 -12.67 -33.37 6.17
C GLY A 259 -11.51 -32.80 5.39
N ILE A 260 -11.42 -31.49 5.22
CA ILE A 260 -10.32 -30.77 4.58
C ILE A 260 -9.37 -30.26 5.66
N VAL A 261 -8.06 -30.32 5.41
CA VAL A 261 -7.02 -29.76 6.27
C VAL A 261 -6.57 -28.45 5.68
N TYR A 262 -6.63 -27.39 6.47
CA TYR A 262 -6.19 -26.04 6.14
C TYR A 262 -4.93 -25.73 6.91
N TYR A 263 -3.92 -25.15 6.26
CA TYR A 263 -2.67 -24.71 6.88
C TYR A 263 -2.71 -23.22 7.13
N ASN A 264 -2.18 -22.78 8.29
CA ASN A 264 -2.00 -21.38 8.57
C ASN A 264 -1.04 -20.75 7.55
N THR A 265 -1.41 -19.60 7.04
CA THR A 265 -0.52 -18.70 6.30
C THR A 265 -0.19 -17.54 7.22
N LYS A 266 1.06 -17.04 7.18
CA LYS A 266 1.37 -15.81 7.89
C LYS A 266 0.46 -14.71 7.36
N LYS A 267 -0.32 -14.09 8.26
CA LYS A 267 -1.22 -12.99 7.93
C LYS A 267 -0.40 -11.78 7.57
N VAL A 268 -0.28 -11.46 6.29
CA VAL A 268 0.34 -10.21 5.81
C VAL A 268 -0.72 -9.11 5.66
N ILE A 269 -1.98 -9.49 5.48
CA ILE A 269 -3.10 -8.56 5.29
C ILE A 269 -4.23 -8.94 6.25
N PRO A 270 -4.73 -8.03 7.10
CA PRO A 270 -5.93 -8.29 7.88
C PRO A 270 -7.12 -8.43 6.93
N VAL A 271 -7.66 -9.64 6.84
CA VAL A 271 -8.91 -9.89 6.11
C VAL A 271 -10.00 -10.09 7.16
N GLU A 272 -10.88 -9.12 7.30
CA GLU A 272 -12.09 -9.28 8.07
C GLU A 272 -13.15 -9.94 7.18
N PRO A 273 -13.71 -11.09 7.56
CA PRO A 273 -14.79 -11.71 6.80
C PRO A 273 -16.07 -10.90 6.93
N ASP A 274 -16.97 -11.04 5.95
CA ASP A 274 -18.34 -10.53 6.08
C ASP A 274 -18.98 -11.11 7.34
N GLU A 275 -19.49 -10.26 8.24
CA GLU A 275 -20.13 -10.67 9.50
C GLU A 275 -21.27 -11.70 9.28
N SER A 276 -21.95 -11.65 8.14
CA SER A 276 -23.02 -12.59 7.79
C SER A 276 -22.51 -14.00 7.44
N ALA A 277 -21.23 -14.14 7.09
CA ALA A 277 -20.58 -15.41 6.77
C ALA A 277 -19.87 -16.04 7.98
N VAL A 278 -19.78 -15.33 9.10
CA VAL A 278 -19.06 -15.80 10.29
C VAL A 278 -19.86 -16.88 11.02
N VAL A 279 -19.21 -18.02 11.23
CA VAL A 279 -19.73 -19.12 12.05
C VAL A 279 -19.03 -19.09 13.41
N ASN A 280 -19.80 -18.87 14.48
CA ASN A 280 -19.29 -18.86 15.86
C ASN A 280 -19.18 -20.30 16.37
N GLU A 281 -18.08 -20.96 16.12
CA GLU A 281 -17.81 -22.33 16.53
C GLU A 281 -16.35 -22.47 16.92
N GLU A 282 -16.08 -23.24 17.98
CA GLU A 282 -14.73 -23.59 18.38
C GLU A 282 -14.20 -24.75 17.50
N LEU A 283 -13.09 -24.50 16.79
CA LEU A 283 -12.38 -25.54 16.06
C LEU A 283 -11.02 -25.81 16.72
N PRO A 284 -10.62 -27.08 16.85
CA PRO A 284 -9.31 -27.42 17.37
C PRO A 284 -8.21 -27.03 16.37
N ILE A 285 -7.15 -26.44 16.88
CA ILE A 285 -5.95 -26.14 16.13
C ILE A 285 -4.92 -27.25 16.42
N ASN A 286 -4.19 -27.66 15.38
CA ASN A 286 -3.08 -28.60 15.52
C ASN A 286 -1.77 -27.93 15.08
N GLY A 287 -0.63 -28.39 15.58
CA GLY A 287 0.66 -27.81 15.27
C GLY A 287 1.18 -26.85 16.34
N SER A 288 1.91 -25.82 15.97
CA SER A 288 2.58 -24.91 16.90
C SER A 288 1.64 -24.09 17.80
N MET A 289 0.36 -23.99 17.45
CA MET A 289 -0.67 -23.30 18.24
C MET A 289 -1.72 -24.27 18.86
N THR A 290 -1.34 -25.48 19.21
CA THR A 290 -2.26 -26.50 19.78
C THR A 290 -2.85 -26.12 21.13
N ASP A 291 -2.29 -25.15 21.83
CA ASP A 291 -2.80 -24.56 23.05
C ASP A 291 -3.95 -23.56 22.82
N LYS A 292 -4.20 -23.18 21.57
CA LYS A 292 -5.23 -22.23 21.16
C LYS A 292 -6.41 -22.92 20.47
N LYS A 293 -7.52 -22.22 20.37
CA LYS A 293 -8.71 -22.63 19.63
C LYS A 293 -9.24 -21.46 18.81
N THR A 294 -9.87 -21.78 17.71
CA THR A 294 -10.68 -20.76 17.02
C THR A 294 -11.95 -20.50 17.82
N THR A 295 -12.37 -19.25 17.88
CA THR A 295 -13.66 -18.86 18.47
C THR A 295 -14.72 -18.64 17.40
N ALA A 296 -14.32 -18.36 16.18
CA ALA A 296 -15.17 -18.23 15.02
C ALA A 296 -14.37 -18.49 13.74
N TYR A 297 -15.06 -18.83 12.67
CA TYR A 297 -14.45 -18.96 11.33
C TYR A 297 -15.40 -18.48 10.24
N ALA A 298 -14.85 -18.20 9.05
CA ALA A 298 -15.59 -17.96 7.83
C ALA A 298 -14.82 -18.49 6.62
N PHE A 299 -15.55 -18.76 5.54
CA PHE A 299 -14.92 -19.03 4.24
C PHE A 299 -14.96 -17.75 3.41
N ILE A 300 -13.82 -17.39 2.84
CA ILE A 300 -13.76 -16.32 1.86
C ILE A 300 -13.90 -16.97 0.50
N ASN A 301 -15.02 -16.68 -0.18
CA ASN A 301 -15.23 -17.13 -1.54
C ASN A 301 -14.45 -16.22 -2.48
N ASP A 302 -13.35 -16.73 -3.00
CA ASP A 302 -12.81 -16.26 -4.27
C ASP A 302 -13.60 -16.98 -5.38
N GLU A 303 -14.05 -16.26 -6.41
CA GLU A 303 -14.78 -16.86 -7.55
C GLU A 303 -13.99 -18.00 -8.26
N GLN A 304 -12.73 -18.20 -7.88
CA GLN A 304 -11.82 -19.20 -8.45
C GLN A 304 -11.38 -20.30 -7.47
N SER A 305 -11.52 -20.12 -6.15
CA SER A 305 -11.14 -21.16 -5.18
C SER A 305 -11.95 -21.08 -3.89
N ASP A 306 -12.73 -22.11 -3.59
CA ASP A 306 -13.45 -22.31 -2.30
C ASP A 306 -12.48 -22.61 -1.12
N ASP A 307 -11.21 -22.21 -1.19
CA ASP A 307 -10.14 -22.85 -0.42
C ASP A 307 -9.53 -21.95 0.65
N ILE A 308 -10.08 -20.73 0.87
CA ILE A 308 -9.60 -19.82 1.91
C ILE A 308 -10.51 -19.89 3.14
N LEU A 309 -9.96 -20.37 4.24
CA LEU A 309 -10.60 -20.37 5.56
C LEU A 309 -9.95 -19.26 6.40
N VAL A 310 -10.75 -18.41 7.04
CA VAL A 310 -10.28 -17.48 8.06
C VAL A 310 -10.81 -17.90 9.43
N CYS A 311 -9.95 -17.85 10.45
CA CYS A 311 -10.28 -18.24 11.82
C CYS A 311 -9.94 -17.11 12.78
N LEU A 312 -10.86 -16.84 13.72
CA LEU A 312 -10.64 -15.88 14.80
C LEU A 312 -9.93 -16.59 15.97
N ILE A 313 -8.72 -16.16 16.28
CA ILE A 313 -7.87 -16.72 17.34
C ILE A 313 -7.37 -15.56 18.20
N ASP A 314 -7.65 -15.60 19.50
CA ASP A 314 -7.25 -14.57 20.47
C ASP A 314 -7.69 -13.13 20.08
N GLY A 315 -8.80 -12.99 19.34
CA GLY A 315 -9.33 -11.70 18.90
C GLY A 315 -8.82 -11.21 17.55
N GLU A 316 -7.97 -12.00 16.87
CA GLU A 316 -7.42 -11.68 15.54
C GLU A 316 -7.83 -12.73 14.51
N TRP A 317 -8.03 -12.29 13.26
CA TRP A 317 -8.34 -13.17 12.14
C TRP A 317 -7.08 -13.69 11.47
N TYR A 318 -6.97 -15.01 11.34
CA TYR A 318 -5.86 -15.71 10.69
C TYR A 318 -6.38 -16.44 9.44
N GLN A 319 -5.62 -16.36 8.38
CA GLN A 319 -5.91 -17.03 7.13
C GLN A 319 -5.29 -18.44 7.10
N PHE A 320 -6.04 -19.39 6.56
CA PHE A 320 -5.63 -20.77 6.34
C PHE A 320 -5.96 -21.17 4.91
N LEU A 321 -5.02 -21.80 4.22
CA LEU A 321 -5.21 -22.34 2.87
C LEU A 321 -5.49 -23.84 2.91
N ALA A 322 -6.39 -24.32 2.06
CA ALA A 322 -6.63 -25.74 1.92
C ALA A 322 -5.38 -26.45 1.38
N THR A 323 -5.12 -27.65 1.90
CA THR A 323 -4.20 -28.57 1.23
C THR A 323 -4.80 -29.01 -0.09
N GLU A 324 -3.96 -29.26 -1.10
CA GLU A 324 -4.42 -29.99 -2.29
C GLU A 324 -5.22 -31.21 -1.84
N ARG A 325 -6.41 -31.39 -2.41
CA ARG A 325 -7.26 -32.54 -2.15
C ARG A 325 -6.48 -33.80 -2.54
N VAL A 326 -5.92 -34.46 -1.55
CA VAL A 326 -5.33 -35.79 -1.78
C VAL A 326 -6.48 -36.74 -2.12
N GLY A 327 -6.68 -37.02 -3.40
CA GLY A 327 -7.50 -38.15 -3.86
C GLY A 327 -8.76 -37.88 -4.67
N GLN A 328 -8.97 -36.68 -5.23
CA GLN A 328 -10.01 -36.51 -6.27
C GLN A 328 -9.41 -35.87 -7.53
N PRO A 329 -9.55 -36.48 -8.73
CA PRO A 329 -9.16 -35.84 -9.95
C PRO A 329 -10.07 -34.64 -10.24
N ARG A 330 -9.47 -33.52 -10.70
CA ARG A 330 -10.22 -32.39 -11.25
C ARG A 330 -11.11 -32.94 -12.36
N VAL A 331 -12.42 -32.76 -12.20
CA VAL A 331 -13.37 -33.01 -13.30
C VAL A 331 -13.19 -31.85 -14.29
N PRO A 332 -13.00 -32.12 -15.60
CA PRO A 332 -12.72 -31.09 -16.61
C PRO A 332 -13.88 -30.14 -16.83
#